data_412156d50f85ec8e533bfd7e60c3baa9
#
_entry.id   412156d50f85ec8e533bfd7e60c3baa9
#
_cell.length_a   1.000
_cell.length_b   1.000
_cell.length_c   1.000
_cell.angle_alpha   90.00
_cell.angle_beta   90.00
_cell.angle_gamma   90.00
#
_symmetry.space_group_name_H-M   'P 1'
#
loop_
_entity.id
_entity.type
_entity.pdbx_description
1 polymer ?
#
loop_
_entity_poly.entity_id
_entity_poly.type
_entity_poly.pdbx_seq_one_letter_code
_entity_poly.pdbx_strand_id
1 'polypeptide(L)' 'MTDRKFIKIGTKVVTRHGEAKVTGIELCQNGEKYGIDMDKIFVADKDRCVFDMDNGHWSYGYQVEVA' A
#
# COMPACT_ATOMS: atom_id res chain seq x y z
N MET A 1 11.67 17.50 4.93
CA MET A 1 12.14 16.13 5.17
C MET A 1 11.11 15.13 4.69
N THR A 2 11.55 14.19 3.90
CA THR A 2 10.64 13.20 3.34
C THR A 2 10.33 12.13 4.39
N ASP A 3 9.05 11.94 4.67
CA ASP A 3 8.64 10.91 5.61
C ASP A 3 8.46 9.59 4.87
N ARG A 4 9.56 8.85 4.74
CA ARG A 4 9.56 7.56 4.06
C ARG A 4 9.25 6.39 4.99
N LYS A 5 8.93 6.69 6.23
CA LYS A 5 8.59 5.64 7.20
C LYS A 5 7.16 5.14 7.04
N PHE A 6 6.32 5.92 6.40
CA PHE A 6 4.90 5.60 6.24
C PHE A 6 4.50 5.55 4.78
N ILE A 7 3.53 4.69 4.51
CA ILE A 7 2.76 4.74 3.27
C ILE A 7 1.38 5.25 3.68
N LYS A 8 0.96 6.34 3.04
CA LYS A 8 -0.32 7.00 3.32
C LYS A 8 -1.20 6.98 2.09
N ILE A 9 -2.47 7.31 2.27
CA ILE A 9 -3.34 7.57 1.13
C ILE A 9 -2.73 8.73 0.33
N GLY A 10 -2.53 8.51 -0.98
CA GLY A 10 -1.90 9.49 -1.85
C GLY A 10 -0.40 9.31 -2.04
N THR A 11 0.22 8.39 -1.30
CA THR A 11 1.65 8.11 -1.46
C THR A 11 1.90 7.50 -2.83
N LYS A 12 2.92 8.01 -3.54
CA LYS A 12 3.34 7.45 -4.81
C LYS A 12 4.17 6.19 -4.57
N VAL A 13 3.82 5.13 -5.25
CA VAL A 13 4.50 3.84 -5.14
C VAL A 13 4.77 3.27 -6.52
N VAL A 14 5.66 2.30 -6.57
CA VAL A 14 5.96 1.56 -7.79
C VAL A 14 5.52 0.12 -7.58
N THR A 15 4.78 -0.40 -8.55
CA THR A 15 4.27 -1.76 -8.53
C THR A 15 4.64 -2.46 -9.83
N ARG A 16 4.29 -3.73 -9.93
CA ARG A 16 4.46 -4.49 -11.18
C ARG A 16 3.66 -3.87 -12.33
N HIS A 17 2.68 -3.03 -12.03
CA HIS A 17 1.86 -2.33 -13.01
C HIS A 17 2.35 -0.91 -13.28
N GLY A 18 3.51 -0.53 -12.72
CA GLY A 18 4.07 0.80 -12.87
C GLY A 18 3.82 1.67 -11.66
N GLU A 19 4.01 2.97 -11.83
CA GLU A 19 3.80 3.94 -10.77
C GLU A 19 2.32 4.21 -10.56
N ALA A 20 1.93 4.39 -9.30
CA ALA A 20 0.55 4.70 -8.95
C ALA A 20 0.53 5.37 -7.59
N LYS A 21 -0.62 5.92 -7.22
CA LYS A 21 -0.84 6.50 -5.89
C LYS A 21 -1.77 5.59 -5.11
N VAL A 22 -1.45 5.40 -3.84
CA VAL A 22 -2.26 4.59 -2.94
C VAL A 22 -3.59 5.29 -2.68
N THR A 23 -4.69 4.57 -2.88
CA THR A 23 -6.04 5.07 -2.62
C THR A 23 -6.71 4.35 -1.44
N GLY A 24 -6.19 3.19 -1.05
CA GLY A 24 -6.72 2.45 0.09
C GLY A 24 -5.69 1.52 0.66
N ILE A 25 -5.75 1.31 1.96
CA ILE A 25 -4.86 0.40 2.68
C ILE A 25 -5.73 -0.52 3.53
N GLU A 26 -5.57 -1.82 3.35
CA GLU A 26 -6.30 -2.82 4.13
C GLU A 26 -5.35 -3.84 4.71
N LEU A 27 -5.64 -4.32 5.91
CA LEU A 27 -4.89 -5.43 6.47
C LEU A 27 -5.17 -6.71 5.68
N CYS A 28 -4.13 -7.53 5.55
CA CYS A 28 -4.23 -8.83 4.92
C CYS A 28 -3.78 -9.88 5.93
N GLN A 29 -4.57 -10.91 6.11
CA GLN A 29 -4.19 -12.02 6.97
C GLN A 29 -4.53 -13.32 6.24
N ASN A 30 -3.53 -14.22 6.18
CA ASN A 30 -3.69 -15.50 5.48
C ASN A 30 -4.14 -15.34 4.03
N GLY A 31 -3.69 -14.25 3.38
CA GLY A 31 -4.04 -13.97 1.99
C GLY A 31 -5.41 -13.35 1.80
N GLU A 32 -6.12 -13.07 2.87
CA GLU A 32 -7.46 -12.49 2.80
C GLU A 32 -7.47 -11.07 3.35
N LYS A 33 -8.27 -10.21 2.72
CA LYS A 33 -8.45 -8.84 3.17
C LYS A 33 -9.34 -8.83 4.40
N TYR A 34 -8.96 -8.01 5.37
CA TYR A 34 -9.77 -7.84 6.58
C TYR A 34 -10.82 -6.75 6.45
N GLY A 35 -10.72 -5.93 5.42
CA GLY A 35 -11.67 -4.86 5.23
C GLY A 35 -11.52 -3.72 6.21
N ILE A 36 -10.34 -3.60 6.82
CA ILE A 36 -10.06 -2.49 7.73
C ILE A 36 -9.35 -1.40 6.92
N ASP A 37 -10.00 -0.25 6.83
CA ASP A 37 -9.43 0.91 6.16
C ASP A 37 -8.46 1.61 7.10
N MET A 38 -7.27 1.88 6.59
CA MET A 38 -6.25 2.59 7.34
C MET A 38 -5.81 3.81 6.56
N ASP A 39 -5.46 4.88 7.29
CA ASP A 39 -4.97 6.10 6.66
C ASP A 39 -3.49 5.99 6.29
N LYS A 40 -2.75 5.20 7.07
CA LYS A 40 -1.31 5.04 6.87
C LYS A 40 -0.84 3.76 7.54
N ILE A 41 0.32 3.29 7.08
CA ILE A 41 0.99 2.12 7.65
C ILE A 41 2.50 2.38 7.62
N PHE A 42 3.23 1.85 8.58
CA PHE A 42 4.69 1.87 8.52
C PHE A 42 5.17 1.04 7.32
N VAL A 43 6.16 1.57 6.61
CA VAL A 43 6.77 0.83 5.49
C VAL A 43 7.26 -0.55 5.95
N ALA A 44 7.77 -0.62 7.17
CA ALA A 44 8.26 -1.88 7.73
C ALA A 44 7.15 -2.94 7.85
N ASP A 45 5.91 -2.51 7.93
CA ASP A 45 4.75 -3.40 8.08
C ASP A 45 3.96 -3.57 6.78
N LYS A 46 4.44 -3.03 5.66
CA LYS A 46 3.68 -3.02 4.41
C LYS A 46 3.32 -4.42 3.91
N ASP A 47 4.15 -5.42 4.21
CA ASP A 47 3.92 -6.79 3.75
C ASP A 47 2.67 -7.42 4.37
N ARG A 48 2.14 -6.81 5.43
CA ARG A 48 0.94 -7.28 6.11
C ARG A 48 -0.33 -6.65 5.54
N CYS A 49 -0.18 -5.86 4.50
CA CYS A 49 -1.28 -5.06 3.96
C CYS A 49 -1.48 -5.30 2.47
N VAL A 50 -2.66 -4.91 2.01
CA VAL A 50 -3.01 -4.83 0.60
C VAL A 50 -3.25 -3.35 0.30
N PHE A 51 -2.70 -2.89 -0.80
CA PHE A 51 -2.83 -1.50 -1.21
C PHE A 51 -3.68 -1.41 -2.47
N ASP A 52 -4.74 -0.62 -2.41
CA ASP A 52 -5.49 -0.25 -3.59
C ASP A 52 -4.86 1.01 -4.19
N MET A 53 -4.89 1.12 -5.50
CA MET A 53 -4.19 2.21 -6.18
C MET A 53 -5.08 2.85 -7.22
N ASP A 54 -4.71 4.06 -7.62
CA ASP A 54 -5.50 4.89 -8.54
C ASP A 54 -5.48 4.39 -9.99
N ASN A 55 -4.66 3.39 -10.28
CA ASN A 55 -4.64 2.78 -11.62
C ASN A 55 -5.66 1.63 -11.77
N GLY A 56 -6.53 1.43 -10.79
CA GLY A 56 -7.54 0.38 -10.83
C GLY A 56 -7.03 -0.99 -10.40
N HIS A 57 -5.77 -1.09 -10.01
CA HIS A 57 -5.17 -2.35 -9.55
C HIS A 57 -4.97 -2.31 -8.04
N TRP A 58 -4.79 -3.49 -7.46
CA TRP A 58 -4.36 -3.62 -6.08
C TRP A 58 -3.16 -4.54 -6.03
N SER A 59 -2.36 -4.41 -4.97
CA SER A 59 -1.17 -5.25 -4.81
C SER A 59 -0.94 -5.56 -3.34
N TYR A 60 -0.33 -6.71 -3.10
CA TYR A 60 0.17 -7.02 -1.76
C TYR A 60 1.34 -6.11 -1.43
N GLY A 61 1.55 -5.86 -0.15
CA GLY A 61 2.60 -4.95 0.28
C GLY A 61 3.99 -5.33 -0.20
N TYR A 62 4.29 -6.62 -0.29
CA TYR A 62 5.61 -7.06 -0.75
C TYR A 62 5.82 -6.80 -2.26
N GLN A 63 4.77 -6.46 -2.99
CA GLN A 63 4.85 -6.12 -4.41
C GLN A 63 4.94 -4.62 -4.65
N VAL A 64 4.98 -3.83 -3.59
CA VAL A 64 4.90 -2.37 -3.65
C VAL A 64 6.16 -1.78 -3.06
N GLU A 65 6.72 -0.78 -3.73
CA GLU A 65 7.85 -0.01 -3.22
C GLU A 65 7.50 1.46 -3.23
N VAL A 66 7.94 2.18 -2.19
CA VAL A 66 7.75 3.63 -2.14
C VAL A 66 8.65 4.28 -3.20
N ALA A 67 8.04 5.12 -4.01
CA ALA A 67 8.77 5.81 -5.07
C ALA A 67 9.73 6.88 -4.53
#